data_3b140479a4d0a053102b1e0a79f6f83f
#
_entry.id   3b140479a4d0a053102b1e0a79f6f83f
#
_cell.length_a   1.000
_cell.length_b   1.000
_cell.length_c   1.000
_cell.angle_alpha   90.00
_cell.angle_beta   90.00
_cell.angle_gamma   90.00
#
_symmetry.space_group_name_H-M   'P 1'
#
loop_
_entity.id
_entity.type
_entity.pdbx_description
1 polymer ?
#
loop_
_entity_poly.entity_id
_entity_poly.type
_entity_poly.pdbx_seq_one_letter_code
_entity_poly.pdbx_strand_id
1 'polypeptide(L)'
;MIRSRRFFLALPVMLAADEAAAQLAAWYPLEGTDKSFFVELPGQPIYKIIDTTSPAGTPFAYHSYSLEYRRLSFVAQTALYPADVDVRQPKLNLQSALDDRAQRLAGGKWTQVDWKQVQGAPAVESIGPLGGGNGLRQLIVLKGHRYVSLGYMAPADAMRAPEAERFFRSLRLLS
;
A
#
# COMPACT_ATOMS: atom_id res chain seq x y z
N MET A 1 -49.27 19.31 -61.06
CA MET A 1 -48.36 19.95 -60.10
C MET A 1 -48.49 19.22 -58.80
N ILE A 2 -47.57 18.28 -58.53
CA ILE A 2 -47.52 17.45 -57.28
C ILE A 2 -46.31 17.89 -56.52
N ARG A 3 -46.53 18.54 -55.36
CA ARG A 3 -45.48 18.93 -54.42
C ARG A 3 -45.15 17.77 -53.53
N SER A 4 -43.97 17.20 -53.72
CA SER A 4 -43.38 16.19 -52.86
C SER A 4 -42.88 16.82 -51.56
N ARG A 5 -43.48 16.47 -50.41
CA ARG A 5 -43.00 16.80 -49.07
C ARG A 5 -41.97 15.77 -48.66
N ARG A 6 -40.70 16.15 -48.63
CA ARG A 6 -39.64 15.36 -48.01
C ARG A 6 -39.74 15.48 -46.48
N PHE A 7 -40.15 14.40 -45.85
CA PHE A 7 -40.01 14.24 -44.40
C PHE A 7 -38.55 13.95 -44.07
N PHE A 8 -37.87 14.84 -43.42
CA PHE A 8 -36.61 14.57 -42.75
C PHE A 8 -36.94 13.89 -41.42
N LEU A 9 -36.73 12.57 -41.34
CA LEU A 9 -36.65 11.84 -40.09
C LEU A 9 -35.31 12.17 -39.45
N ALA A 10 -35.30 13.06 -38.47
CA ALA A 10 -34.18 13.25 -37.56
C ALA A 10 -34.16 12.02 -36.62
N LEU A 11 -33.22 11.10 -36.84
CA LEU A 11 -32.87 10.09 -35.81
C LEU A 11 -32.22 10.84 -34.66
N PRO A 12 -32.70 10.65 -33.40
CA PRO A 12 -31.93 11.07 -32.26
C PRO A 12 -30.72 10.11 -32.18
N VAL A 13 -29.53 10.67 -32.43
CA VAL A 13 -28.27 10.00 -32.01
C VAL A 13 -28.33 10.00 -30.47
N MET A 14 -28.76 8.89 -29.92
CA MET A 14 -28.48 8.56 -28.52
C MET A 14 -26.96 8.41 -28.42
N LEU A 15 -26.32 9.47 -27.98
CA LEU A 15 -25.03 9.38 -27.33
C LEU A 15 -25.27 8.46 -26.13
N ALA A 16 -25.00 7.15 -26.31
CA ALA A 16 -24.64 6.30 -25.22
C ALA A 16 -23.38 6.93 -24.66
N ALA A 17 -23.53 7.82 -23.68
CA ALA A 17 -22.47 8.13 -22.75
C ALA A 17 -22.06 6.74 -22.23
N ASP A 18 -20.90 6.29 -22.68
CA ASP A 18 -20.18 5.21 -22.05
C ASP A 18 -20.07 5.62 -20.58
N GLU A 19 -21.04 5.16 -19.81
CA GLU A 19 -20.89 4.91 -18.40
C GLU A 19 -19.91 3.76 -18.23
N ALA A 20 -18.71 3.91 -18.77
CA ALA A 20 -17.53 3.53 -18.07
C ALA A 20 -17.43 4.47 -16.86
N ALA A 21 -18.51 4.61 -16.08
CA ALA A 21 -18.38 4.77 -14.67
C ALA A 21 -17.39 3.68 -14.30
N ALA A 22 -16.11 4.06 -14.14
CA ALA A 22 -15.15 3.26 -13.43
C ALA A 22 -15.92 2.89 -12.16
N GLN A 23 -16.51 1.71 -12.20
CA GLN A 23 -17.08 1.07 -11.04
C GLN A 23 -15.92 1.14 -10.08
N LEU A 24 -15.97 2.11 -9.17
CA LEU A 24 -15.01 2.24 -8.07
C LEU A 24 -15.09 0.87 -7.43
N ALA A 25 -14.19 -0.02 -7.85
CA ALA A 25 -14.15 -1.36 -7.33
C ALA A 25 -14.19 -1.18 -5.83
N ALA A 26 -15.22 -1.73 -5.18
CA ALA A 26 -15.41 -1.52 -3.76
C ALA A 26 -14.11 -1.93 -3.10
N TRP A 27 -13.43 -0.96 -2.45
CA TRP A 27 -12.16 -1.25 -1.83
C TRP A 27 -12.38 -2.31 -0.75
N TYR A 28 -11.51 -3.30 -0.77
CA TYR A 28 -11.56 -4.42 0.14
C TYR A 28 -11.11 -3.98 1.53
N PRO A 29 -11.96 -4.07 2.56
CA PRO A 29 -11.57 -3.76 3.92
C PRO A 29 -10.75 -4.94 4.47
N LEU A 30 -9.45 -4.72 4.68
CA LEU A 30 -8.56 -5.69 5.27
C LEU A 30 -8.36 -5.38 6.76
N GLU A 31 -8.76 -6.27 7.64
CA GLU A 31 -8.30 -6.33 9.02
C GLU A 31 -7.25 -7.41 9.16
N GLY A 32 -6.10 -7.10 9.77
CA GLY A 32 -5.08 -8.10 10.04
C GLY A 32 -5.61 -9.27 10.86
N THR A 33 -5.19 -10.50 10.56
CA THR A 33 -5.66 -11.72 11.28
C THR A 33 -5.40 -11.66 12.79
N ASP A 34 -4.42 -10.88 13.21
CA ASP A 34 -4.07 -10.61 14.60
C ASP A 34 -4.77 -9.36 15.17
N LYS A 35 -5.70 -8.78 14.40
CA LYS A 35 -6.44 -7.56 14.75
C LYS A 35 -5.58 -6.37 15.11
N SER A 36 -4.37 -6.30 14.56
CA SER A 36 -3.42 -5.22 14.88
C SER A 36 -3.59 -3.98 14.03
N PHE A 37 -4.16 -4.12 12.83
CA PHE A 37 -4.36 -3.01 11.91
C PHE A 37 -5.57 -3.23 11.01
N PHE A 38 -6.04 -2.14 10.45
CA PHE A 38 -7.01 -2.09 9.35
C PHE A 38 -6.43 -1.25 8.20
N VAL A 39 -6.70 -1.66 6.96
CA VAL A 39 -6.36 -0.91 5.74
C VAL A 39 -7.33 -1.26 4.61
N GLU A 40 -7.51 -0.35 3.66
CA GLU A 40 -8.29 -0.61 2.44
C GLU A 40 -7.36 -0.96 1.26
N LEU A 41 -7.74 -1.98 0.49
CA LEU A 41 -7.06 -2.43 -0.73
C LEU A 41 -7.99 -2.36 -1.94
N PRO A 42 -7.49 -2.16 -3.18
CA PRO A 42 -8.36 -2.14 -4.37
C PRO A 42 -8.93 -3.52 -4.76
N GLY A 43 -8.71 -4.54 -3.95
CA GLY A 43 -9.21 -5.91 -4.14
C GLY A 43 -8.77 -6.82 -3.00
N GLN A 44 -9.22 -8.06 -3.04
CA GLN A 44 -8.89 -9.07 -2.03
C GLN A 44 -7.41 -9.48 -2.14
N PRO A 45 -6.62 -9.37 -1.06
CA PRO A 45 -5.21 -9.76 -1.08
C PRO A 45 -5.00 -11.27 -0.92
N ILE A 46 -3.82 -11.72 -1.32
CA ILE A 46 -3.29 -13.04 -0.99
C ILE A 46 -2.62 -12.94 0.38
N TYR A 47 -3.02 -13.82 1.30
CA TYR A 47 -2.41 -13.93 2.62
C TYR A 47 -1.31 -14.98 2.65
N LYS A 48 -0.18 -14.65 3.32
CA LYS A 48 0.92 -15.58 3.58
C LYS A 48 1.51 -15.34 4.97
N ILE A 49 2.00 -16.40 5.59
CA ILE A 49 2.84 -16.35 6.78
C ILE A 49 4.30 -16.49 6.31
N ILE A 50 5.18 -15.65 6.84
CA ILE A 50 6.62 -15.65 6.53
C ILE A 50 7.35 -15.82 7.84
N ASP A 51 7.81 -17.05 8.09
CA ASP A 51 8.59 -17.38 9.29
C ASP A 51 9.97 -16.75 9.22
N THR A 52 10.45 -16.26 10.35
CA THR A 52 11.75 -15.61 10.50
C THR A 52 12.25 -15.76 11.95
N THR A 53 13.41 -15.20 12.24
CA THR A 53 13.97 -15.18 13.59
C THR A 53 14.47 -13.78 13.93
N SER A 54 14.46 -13.45 15.22
CA SER A 54 15.15 -12.26 15.74
C SER A 54 16.68 -12.41 15.62
N PRO A 55 17.46 -11.35 15.82
CA PRO A 55 18.92 -11.44 15.92
C PRO A 55 19.42 -12.41 16.97
N ALA A 56 18.66 -12.65 18.04
CA ALA A 56 18.98 -13.65 19.08
C ALA A 56 18.50 -15.07 18.73
N GLY A 57 17.88 -15.26 17.53
CA GLY A 57 17.41 -16.56 17.07
C GLY A 57 16.01 -16.94 17.53
N THR A 58 15.27 -16.06 18.20
CA THR A 58 13.89 -16.32 18.62
C THR A 58 12.96 -16.32 17.42
N PRO A 59 12.19 -17.39 17.15
CA PRO A 59 11.30 -17.45 16.00
C PRO A 59 10.10 -16.52 16.16
N PHE A 60 9.71 -15.89 15.06
CA PHE A 60 8.46 -15.15 14.92
C PHE A 60 8.02 -15.14 13.46
N ALA A 61 6.85 -14.59 13.15
CA ALA A 61 6.34 -14.58 11.79
C ALA A 61 5.83 -13.20 11.39
N TYR A 62 5.98 -12.88 10.10
CA TYR A 62 5.22 -11.82 9.45
C TYR A 62 3.93 -12.39 8.85
N HIS A 63 2.81 -11.75 9.13
CA HIS A 63 1.56 -11.93 8.41
C HIS A 63 1.54 -10.95 7.25
N SER A 64 1.58 -11.45 6.03
CA SER A 64 1.73 -10.65 4.81
C SER A 64 0.50 -10.77 3.92
N TYR A 65 -0.02 -9.64 3.49
CA TYR A 65 -1.17 -9.50 2.59
C TYR A 65 -0.70 -8.76 1.35
N SER A 66 -0.72 -9.41 0.20
CA SER A 66 -0.23 -8.85 -1.07
C SER A 66 -1.29 -8.88 -2.15
N LEU A 67 -1.33 -7.84 -2.96
CA LEU A 67 -2.24 -7.70 -4.09
C LEU A 67 -1.52 -7.05 -5.27
N GLU A 68 -1.58 -7.71 -6.41
CA GLU A 68 -1.23 -7.11 -7.70
C GLU A 68 -2.50 -6.60 -8.38
N TYR A 69 -2.52 -5.32 -8.74
CA TYR A 69 -3.67 -4.68 -9.36
C TYR A 69 -3.23 -3.66 -10.43
N ARG A 70 -3.50 -3.92 -11.72
CA ARG A 70 -3.20 -3.01 -12.85
C ARG A 70 -1.76 -2.49 -12.87
N ARG A 71 -0.75 -3.34 -12.71
CA ARG A 71 0.68 -3.00 -12.57
C ARG A 71 1.05 -2.27 -11.28
N LEU A 72 0.15 -2.21 -10.33
CA LEU A 72 0.37 -1.68 -8.99
C LEU A 72 0.48 -2.87 -8.05
N SER A 73 1.44 -2.83 -7.14
CA SER A 73 1.57 -3.85 -6.10
C SER A 73 1.36 -3.22 -4.73
N PHE A 74 0.48 -3.82 -3.95
CA PHE A 74 0.14 -3.41 -2.59
C PHE A 74 0.55 -4.51 -1.63
N VAL A 75 1.21 -4.15 -0.55
CA VAL A 75 1.61 -5.09 0.50
C VAL A 75 1.29 -4.47 1.86
N ALA A 76 0.55 -5.19 2.69
CA ALA A 76 0.42 -4.88 4.11
C ALA A 76 1.01 -6.02 4.93
N GLN A 77 1.78 -5.71 5.96
CA GLN A 77 2.41 -6.72 6.82
C GLN A 77 2.30 -6.33 8.28
N THR A 78 2.17 -7.32 9.13
CA THR A 78 2.29 -7.16 10.58
C THR A 78 3.13 -8.28 11.18
N ALA A 79 3.80 -7.97 12.28
CA ALA A 79 4.50 -8.94 13.10
C ALA A 79 4.45 -8.51 14.57
N LEU A 80 4.49 -9.47 15.47
CA LEU A 80 4.77 -9.23 16.87
C LEU A 80 6.23 -9.62 17.13
N TYR A 81 7.08 -8.63 17.35
CA TYR A 81 8.48 -8.89 17.70
C TYR A 81 8.56 -9.61 19.04
N PRO A 82 9.43 -10.62 19.15
CA PRO A 82 9.66 -11.32 20.41
C PRO A 82 10.32 -10.41 21.46
N ALA A 83 10.28 -10.82 22.73
CA ALA A 83 10.71 -9.98 23.85
C ALA A 83 12.21 -9.65 23.85
N ASP A 84 13.03 -10.41 23.12
CA ASP A 84 14.46 -10.17 22.95
C ASP A 84 14.80 -9.04 21.97
N VAL A 85 13.80 -8.55 21.20
CA VAL A 85 13.96 -7.37 20.36
C VAL A 85 13.76 -6.12 21.22
N ASP A 86 14.82 -5.31 21.39
CA ASP A 86 14.73 -4.06 22.14
C ASP A 86 13.96 -2.99 21.35
N VAL A 87 12.74 -2.71 21.77
CA VAL A 87 11.86 -1.70 21.17
C VAL A 87 11.82 -0.38 21.90
N ARG A 88 12.66 -0.19 22.95
CA ARG A 88 12.71 1.06 23.74
C ARG A 88 13.19 2.26 22.94
N GLN A 89 13.90 2.03 21.87
CA GLN A 89 14.38 3.04 20.93
C GLN A 89 13.75 2.81 19.53
N PRO A 90 12.46 3.08 19.35
CA PRO A 90 11.73 2.73 18.13
C PRO A 90 12.34 3.36 16.87
N LYS A 91 12.95 4.54 16.99
CA LYS A 91 13.61 5.18 15.85
C LYS A 91 14.78 4.36 15.32
N LEU A 92 15.56 3.70 16.16
CA LEU A 92 16.66 2.84 15.72
C LEU A 92 16.13 1.58 15.00
N ASN A 93 15.07 0.97 15.51
CA ASN A 93 14.43 -0.18 14.84
C ASN A 93 13.86 0.21 13.47
N LEU A 94 13.21 1.36 13.38
CA LEU A 94 12.69 1.88 12.12
C LEU A 94 13.81 2.22 11.15
N GLN A 95 14.93 2.79 11.63
CA GLN A 95 16.11 3.06 10.81
C GLN A 95 16.71 1.77 10.27
N SER A 96 16.90 0.75 11.12
CA SER A 96 17.40 -0.57 10.68
C SER A 96 16.51 -1.17 9.58
N ALA A 97 15.18 -1.09 9.74
CA ALA A 97 14.24 -1.55 8.73
C ALA A 97 14.34 -0.76 7.41
N LEU A 98 14.63 0.55 7.47
CA LEU A 98 14.90 1.36 6.28
C LEU A 98 16.18 0.92 5.60
N ASP A 99 17.26 0.73 6.37
CA ASP A 99 18.59 0.36 5.85
C ASP A 99 18.56 -1.02 5.16
N ASP A 100 17.90 -2.00 5.77
CA ASP A 100 17.70 -3.32 5.18
C ASP A 100 16.94 -3.25 3.85
N ARG A 101 15.91 -2.43 3.78
CA ARG A 101 15.13 -2.29 2.54
C ARG A 101 15.83 -1.45 1.50
N ALA A 102 16.66 -0.48 1.90
CA ALA A 102 17.45 0.33 0.98
C ALA A 102 18.35 -0.53 0.09
N GLN A 103 18.83 -1.69 0.57
CA GLN A 103 19.66 -2.62 -0.20
C GLN A 103 18.95 -3.16 -1.46
N ARG A 104 17.61 -3.10 -1.52
CA ARG A 104 16.80 -3.52 -2.66
C ARG A 104 16.49 -2.39 -3.65
N LEU A 105 16.84 -1.15 -3.29
CA LEU A 105 16.61 0.02 -4.14
C LEU A 105 17.71 0.16 -5.19
N ALA A 106 17.36 0.71 -6.32
CA ALA A 106 18.35 1.13 -7.32
C ALA A 106 19.23 2.24 -6.72
N GLY A 107 20.54 1.97 -6.62
CA GLY A 107 21.49 2.87 -5.96
C GLY A 107 21.50 2.80 -4.43
N GLY A 108 20.77 1.86 -3.81
CA GLY A 108 20.84 1.59 -2.37
C GLY A 108 20.36 2.73 -1.47
N LYS A 109 19.57 3.67 -1.98
CA LYS A 109 19.19 4.88 -1.22
C LYS A 109 17.74 5.26 -1.43
N TRP A 110 17.10 5.73 -0.34
CA TRP A 110 15.82 6.40 -0.37
C TRP A 110 15.98 7.81 -0.95
N THR A 111 15.04 8.24 -1.78
CA THR A 111 14.98 9.62 -2.30
C THR A 111 14.23 10.54 -1.36
N GLN A 112 13.33 9.98 -0.54
CA GLN A 112 12.57 10.69 0.46
C GLN A 112 12.44 9.81 1.72
N VAL A 113 12.60 10.43 2.91
CA VAL A 113 12.38 9.79 4.22
C VAL A 113 11.71 10.80 5.14
N ASP A 114 10.49 10.50 5.57
CA ASP A 114 9.68 11.36 6.44
C ASP A 114 9.38 10.64 7.74
N TRP A 115 9.96 11.13 8.83
CA TRP A 115 9.69 10.68 10.19
C TRP A 115 8.40 11.29 10.71
N LYS A 116 7.50 10.47 11.22
CA LYS A 116 6.19 10.91 11.69
C LYS A 116 5.62 10.02 12.78
N GLN A 117 4.38 10.28 13.16
CA GLN A 117 3.59 9.39 14.01
C GLN A 117 2.31 8.98 13.30
N VAL A 118 1.88 7.77 13.55
CA VAL A 118 0.58 7.23 13.13
C VAL A 118 -0.18 6.84 14.39
N GLN A 119 -1.25 7.56 14.70
CA GLN A 119 -2.05 7.37 15.93
C GLN A 119 -1.18 7.31 17.20
N GLY A 120 -0.19 8.22 17.29
CA GLY A 120 0.75 8.31 18.41
C GLY A 120 1.92 7.32 18.38
N ALA A 121 1.91 6.33 17.49
CA ALA A 121 3.02 5.39 17.35
C ALA A 121 4.11 5.95 16.40
N PRO A 122 5.40 5.79 16.75
CA PRO A 122 6.51 6.16 15.88
C PRO A 122 6.42 5.48 14.52
N ALA A 123 6.66 6.26 13.46
CA ALA A 123 6.55 5.79 12.09
C ALA A 123 7.57 6.48 11.17
N VAL A 124 7.86 5.85 10.05
CA VAL A 124 8.64 6.41 8.96
C VAL A 124 8.00 6.08 7.63
N GLU A 125 7.83 7.09 6.80
CA GLU A 125 7.43 6.94 5.41
C GLU A 125 8.64 7.20 4.51
N SER A 126 8.80 6.40 3.45
CA SER A 126 9.91 6.56 2.54
C SER A 126 9.53 6.24 1.10
N ILE A 127 10.21 6.89 0.16
CA ILE A 127 10.09 6.65 -1.28
C ILE A 127 11.48 6.46 -1.85
N GLY A 128 11.64 5.45 -2.72
CA GLY A 128 12.90 5.18 -3.40
C GLY A 128 12.71 4.42 -4.71
N PRO A 129 13.72 4.46 -5.61
CA PRO A 129 13.66 3.80 -6.92
C PRO A 129 13.92 2.29 -6.78
N LEU A 130 13.14 1.47 -7.51
CA LEU A 130 13.36 0.02 -7.63
C LEU A 130 14.15 -0.38 -8.90
N GLY A 131 14.40 0.57 -9.80
CA GLY A 131 14.93 0.30 -11.13
C GLY A 131 13.83 0.01 -12.16
N GLY A 132 14.19 -0.01 -13.45
CA GLY A 132 13.23 -0.24 -14.53
C GLY A 132 12.09 0.79 -14.61
N GLY A 133 12.29 2.01 -14.11
CA GLY A 133 11.26 3.04 -14.06
C GLY A 133 10.21 2.88 -12.94
N ASN A 134 10.39 1.91 -12.05
CA ASN A 134 9.49 1.66 -10.92
C ASN A 134 10.04 2.30 -9.63
N GLY A 135 9.13 2.56 -8.70
CA GLY A 135 9.41 3.05 -7.36
C GLY A 135 8.78 2.19 -6.28
N LEU A 136 9.26 2.36 -5.07
CA LEU A 136 8.70 1.83 -3.83
C LEU A 136 8.36 3.00 -2.92
N ARG A 137 7.10 3.05 -2.47
CA ARG A 137 6.69 3.86 -1.32
C ARG A 137 6.34 2.93 -0.18
N GLN A 138 6.82 3.21 1.01
CA GLN A 138 6.49 2.43 2.19
C GLN A 138 6.19 3.31 3.39
N LEU A 139 5.40 2.78 4.31
CA LEU A 139 5.17 3.31 5.65
C LEU A 139 5.44 2.18 6.64
N ILE A 140 6.30 2.43 7.61
CA ILE A 140 6.58 1.48 8.69
C ILE A 140 6.18 2.12 10.01
N VAL A 141 5.47 1.39 10.85
CA VAL A 141 4.99 1.82 12.17
C VAL A 141 5.43 0.81 13.21
N LEU A 142 5.90 1.28 14.36
CA LEU A 142 6.26 0.44 15.50
C LEU A 142 5.49 0.89 16.76
N LYS A 143 4.56 0.07 17.25
CA LYS A 143 3.77 0.31 18.48
C LYS A 143 4.14 -0.75 19.51
N GLY A 144 5.05 -0.40 20.44
CA GLY A 144 5.69 -1.40 21.31
C GLY A 144 6.37 -2.49 20.45
N HIS A 145 6.07 -3.74 20.72
CA HIS A 145 6.58 -4.88 19.92
C HIS A 145 5.79 -5.11 18.61
N ARG A 146 4.71 -4.37 18.36
CA ARG A 146 3.91 -4.53 17.17
C ARG A 146 4.50 -3.73 16.00
N TYR A 147 4.93 -4.46 14.99
CA TYR A 147 5.37 -3.92 13.70
C TYR A 147 4.20 -3.95 12.71
N VAL A 148 3.97 -2.86 12.00
CA VAL A 148 3.04 -2.78 10.86
C VAL A 148 3.74 -2.08 9.72
N SER A 149 3.66 -2.61 8.52
CA SER A 149 4.17 -1.92 7.32
C SER A 149 3.22 -1.98 6.16
N LEU A 150 3.16 -0.89 5.42
CA LEU A 150 2.52 -0.80 4.11
C LEU A 150 3.59 -0.58 3.07
N GLY A 151 3.49 -1.27 1.93
CA GLY A 151 4.35 -1.12 0.77
C GLY A 151 3.51 -0.95 -0.50
N TYR A 152 3.92 -0.04 -1.36
CA TYR A 152 3.31 0.22 -2.66
C TYR A 152 4.40 0.32 -3.71
N MET A 153 4.30 -0.50 -4.75
CA MET A 153 5.21 -0.50 -5.89
C MET A 153 4.44 -0.18 -7.16
N ALA A 154 4.96 0.74 -7.94
CA ALA A 154 4.33 1.26 -9.16
C ALA A 154 5.38 1.98 -10.03
N PRO A 155 5.02 2.45 -11.24
CA PRO A 155 5.85 3.41 -11.97
C PRO A 155 6.22 4.61 -11.08
N ALA A 156 7.44 5.13 -11.21
CA ALA A 156 8.00 6.14 -10.30
C ALA A 156 7.18 7.44 -10.21
N ASP A 157 6.47 7.80 -11.27
CA ASP A 157 5.55 8.95 -11.34
C ASP A 157 4.21 8.71 -10.63
N ALA A 158 3.88 7.45 -10.32
CA ALA A 158 2.63 7.05 -9.67
C ALA A 158 2.75 6.85 -8.13
N MET A 159 3.89 7.22 -7.51
CA MET A 159 4.10 7.03 -6.06
C MET A 159 3.07 7.75 -5.18
N ARG A 160 2.42 8.79 -5.70
CA ARG A 160 1.36 9.56 -5.03
C ARG A 160 0.03 9.54 -5.80
N ALA A 161 -0.20 8.49 -6.59
CA ALA A 161 -1.48 8.27 -7.26
C ALA A 161 -2.63 8.15 -6.24
N PRO A 162 -3.88 8.45 -6.63
CA PRO A 162 -5.04 8.39 -5.73
C PRO A 162 -5.18 7.06 -4.99
N GLU A 163 -4.86 5.95 -5.67
CA GLU A 163 -4.89 4.61 -5.09
C GLU A 163 -3.85 4.45 -3.96
N ALA A 164 -2.63 4.94 -4.18
CA ALA A 164 -1.59 4.95 -3.15
C ALA A 164 -2.03 5.79 -1.96
N GLU A 165 -2.51 7.03 -2.22
CA GLU A 165 -2.95 7.92 -1.14
C GLU A 165 -4.09 7.31 -0.32
N ARG A 166 -5.07 6.66 -0.97
CA ARG A 166 -6.16 5.98 -0.26
C ARG A 166 -5.62 4.83 0.59
N PHE A 167 -4.77 3.98 0.04
CA PHE A 167 -4.16 2.85 0.74
C PHE A 167 -3.44 3.31 2.01
N PHE A 168 -2.53 4.27 1.91
CA PHE A 168 -1.77 4.75 3.07
C PHE A 168 -2.62 5.49 4.09
N ARG A 169 -3.61 6.30 3.66
CA ARG A 169 -4.49 7.06 4.56
C ARG A 169 -5.52 6.19 5.26
N SER A 170 -5.86 5.03 4.72
CA SER A 170 -6.82 4.11 5.34
C SER A 170 -6.24 3.35 6.53
N LEU A 171 -4.91 3.39 6.74
CA LEU A 171 -4.27 2.69 7.85
C LEU A 171 -4.83 3.16 9.19
N ARG A 172 -5.30 2.20 9.97
CA ARG A 172 -5.64 2.36 11.38
C ARG A 172 -4.96 1.28 12.18
N LEU A 173 -4.27 1.67 13.24
CA LEU A 173 -3.75 0.72 14.22
C LEU A 173 -4.90 0.34 15.15
N LEU A 174 -5.18 -0.92 15.23
CA LEU A 174 -6.15 -1.46 16.16
C LEU A 174 -5.46 -1.75 17.50
N SER A 175 -6.20 -1.84 18.56
CA SER A 175 -5.69 -1.98 19.94
C SER A 175 -5.15 -3.38 20.23
#